data_60dbae9e93ceb9ee2a70df1b7486a7cc
#
_entry.id   60dbae9e93ceb9ee2a70df1b7486a7cc
#
_cell.length_a   1.000
_cell.length_b   1.000
_cell.length_c   1.000
_cell.angle_alpha   90.00
_cell.angle_beta   90.00
_cell.angle_gamma   90.00
#
_symmetry.space_group_name_H-M   'P 1'
#
loop_
_entity.id
_entity.type
_entity.pdbx_description
1 polymer ?
#
loop_
_entity_poly.entity_id
_entity_poly.type
_entity_poly.pdbx_seq_one_letter_code
_entity_poly.pdbx_strand_id
1 'polypeptide(L)'
;RHLTVEPEDDLCTNYLKDILFGNIPSYTCEKHKLNKQGTAQGVLHGGNMAVAYGLRGTPYDIPAEGTILFIEDVSERPHAIERMMYNLKLGGVLEKLSGLIIGQFTEYEEDCSLGKDCMQLWRYLVKEYDYPVCF
;
A
#
# COMPACT_ATOMS: atom_id res chain seq x y z
N ARG A 1 -15.32 -1.69 12.54
CA ARG A 1 -15.75 -0.70 13.54
C ARG A 1 -16.47 0.49 12.90
N HIS A 2 -15.97 0.99 11.75
CA HIS A 2 -16.63 2.09 11.01
C HIS A 2 -18.03 1.70 10.49
N LEU A 3 -18.21 0.51 9.97
CA LEU A 3 -19.46 0.04 9.40
C LEU A 3 -20.68 0.04 10.37
N THR A 4 -20.44 0.16 11.68
CA THR A 4 -21.49 0.17 12.70
C THR A 4 -21.77 1.55 13.29
N VAL A 5 -20.98 2.57 12.92
CA VAL A 5 -21.01 3.92 13.54
C VAL A 5 -21.24 5.03 12.52
N GLU A 6 -20.86 4.80 11.25
CA GLU A 6 -20.98 5.80 10.19
C GLU A 6 -22.40 5.89 9.62
N PRO A 7 -22.82 7.06 9.11
CA PRO A 7 -24.12 7.24 8.47
C PRO A 7 -24.32 6.29 7.29
N GLU A 8 -25.57 5.94 7.00
CA GLU A 8 -25.93 5.04 5.88
C GLU A 8 -25.43 5.55 4.51
N ASP A 9 -25.20 6.84 4.36
CA ASP A 9 -24.71 7.49 3.13
C ASP A 9 -23.19 7.71 3.10
N ASP A 10 -22.42 7.08 4.00
CA ASP A 10 -20.97 7.16 3.98
C ASP A 10 -20.39 6.57 2.69
N LEU A 11 -19.48 7.33 2.07
CA LEU A 11 -18.85 6.96 0.79
C LEU A 11 -18.10 5.62 0.86
N CYS A 12 -17.40 5.36 1.96
CA CYS A 12 -16.66 4.11 2.14
C CYS A 12 -17.61 2.91 2.24
N THR A 13 -18.72 3.06 2.97
CA THR A 13 -19.77 2.04 3.09
C THR A 13 -20.40 1.75 1.72
N ASN A 14 -20.67 2.77 0.92
CA ASN A 14 -21.23 2.61 -0.42
C ASN A 14 -20.26 1.89 -1.36
N TYR A 15 -18.99 2.23 -1.37
CA TYR A 15 -17.96 1.50 -2.14
C TYR A 15 -17.84 0.05 -1.70
N LEU A 16 -17.90 -0.23 -0.40
CA LEU A 16 -17.87 -1.60 0.10
C LEU A 16 -19.11 -2.39 -0.37
N LYS A 17 -20.30 -1.81 -0.30
CA LYS A 17 -21.53 -2.42 -0.83
C LYS A 17 -21.37 -2.72 -2.31
N ASP A 18 -20.92 -1.76 -3.12
CA ASP A 18 -20.71 -1.94 -4.55
C ASP A 18 -19.81 -3.14 -4.84
N ILE A 19 -18.65 -3.23 -4.18
CA ILE A 19 -17.71 -4.34 -4.36
C ILE A 19 -18.34 -5.67 -3.98
N LEU A 20 -19.06 -5.74 -2.86
CA LEU A 20 -19.73 -6.96 -2.40
C LEU A 20 -20.85 -7.43 -3.35
N PHE A 21 -21.49 -6.52 -4.06
CA PHE A 21 -22.48 -6.83 -5.09
C PHE A 21 -21.90 -7.01 -6.50
N GLY A 22 -20.56 -7.02 -6.63
CA GLY A 22 -19.87 -7.29 -7.89
C GLY A 22 -19.67 -6.07 -8.79
N ASN A 23 -20.00 -4.88 -8.31
CA ASN A 23 -19.69 -3.63 -9.01
C ASN A 23 -18.21 -3.27 -8.75
N ILE A 24 -17.53 -2.82 -9.81
CA ILE A 24 -16.13 -2.37 -9.69
C ILE A 24 -16.14 -0.84 -9.60
N PRO A 25 -15.89 -0.26 -8.43
CA PRO A 25 -15.85 1.19 -8.28
C PRO A 25 -14.62 1.80 -8.94
N SER A 26 -14.75 3.05 -9.36
CA SER A 26 -13.62 3.85 -9.84
C SER A 26 -13.23 4.88 -8.78
N TYR A 27 -11.95 4.95 -8.46
CA TYR A 27 -11.41 5.87 -7.48
C TYR A 27 -10.53 6.90 -8.17
N THR A 28 -10.60 8.14 -7.69
CA THR A 28 -9.71 9.22 -8.12
C THR A 28 -9.05 9.81 -6.88
N CYS A 29 -7.72 9.84 -6.88
CA CYS A 29 -6.95 10.45 -5.81
C CYS A 29 -6.31 11.75 -6.30
N GLU A 30 -6.01 12.65 -5.37
CA GLU A 30 -5.23 13.84 -5.65
C GLU A 30 -3.82 13.46 -6.13
N LYS A 31 -3.25 14.31 -7.00
CA LYS A 31 -1.90 14.08 -7.50
C LYS A 31 -0.87 14.30 -6.39
N HIS A 32 -0.08 13.31 -6.11
CA HIS A 32 1.05 13.43 -5.20
C HIS A 32 2.37 13.66 -5.97
N LYS A 33 3.27 14.50 -5.42
CA LYS A 33 4.55 14.86 -6.06
C LYS A 33 5.50 13.67 -6.26
N LEU A 34 5.30 12.60 -5.49
CA LEU A 34 6.13 11.39 -5.55
C LEU A 34 5.57 10.34 -6.52
N ASN A 35 4.39 10.55 -7.09
CA ASN A 35 3.80 9.59 -8.04
C ASN A 35 4.75 9.32 -9.21
N LYS A 36 4.86 8.04 -9.57
CA LYS A 36 5.46 7.61 -10.82
C LYS A 36 4.34 7.32 -11.81
N GLN A 37 4.26 8.13 -12.87
CA GLN A 37 3.20 8.06 -13.86
C GLN A 37 3.28 6.76 -14.67
N GLY A 38 2.12 6.25 -15.09
CA GLY A 38 2.01 5.07 -15.94
C GLY A 38 0.62 4.46 -15.86
N THR A 39 0.45 3.34 -16.55
CA THR A 39 -0.76 2.51 -16.50
C THR A 39 -0.35 1.09 -16.15
N ALA A 40 -1.08 0.46 -15.26
CA ALA A 40 -0.88 -0.92 -14.89
C ALA A 40 -2.21 -1.67 -14.86
N GLN A 41 -2.13 -2.97 -15.12
CA GLN A 41 -3.24 -3.89 -14.94
C GLN A 41 -2.76 -5.08 -14.12
N GLY A 42 -3.56 -5.51 -13.16
CA GLY A 42 -3.20 -6.61 -12.28
C GLY A 42 -4.27 -6.87 -11.22
N VAL A 43 -4.05 -7.89 -10.42
CA VAL A 43 -4.91 -8.19 -9.28
C VAL A 43 -4.51 -7.29 -8.11
N LEU A 44 -5.48 -6.63 -7.49
CA LEU A 44 -5.24 -5.82 -6.30
C LEU A 44 -5.06 -6.73 -5.07
N HIS A 45 -3.90 -6.67 -4.48
CA HIS A 45 -3.56 -7.34 -3.22
C HIS A 45 -2.98 -6.35 -2.22
N GLY A 46 -3.05 -6.67 -0.94
CA GLY A 46 -2.40 -5.92 0.12
C GLY A 46 -3.34 -5.52 1.24
N GLY A 47 -3.04 -4.42 1.89
CA GLY A 47 -3.69 -3.90 3.09
C GLY A 47 -2.67 -3.42 4.11
N ASN A 48 -2.90 -3.73 5.39
CA ASN A 48 -1.99 -3.35 6.46
C ASN A 48 -0.62 -4.04 6.28
N MET A 49 0.43 -3.24 6.29
CA MET A 49 1.78 -3.68 5.96
C MET A 49 2.37 -4.62 7.00
N ALA A 50 2.13 -4.37 8.28
CA ALA A 50 2.62 -5.24 9.36
C ALA A 50 1.95 -6.61 9.32
N VAL A 51 0.65 -6.67 9.00
CA VAL A 51 -0.08 -7.93 8.79
C VAL A 51 0.48 -8.68 7.59
N ALA A 52 0.65 -8.01 6.46
CA ALA A 52 1.24 -8.63 5.26
C ALA A 52 2.66 -9.13 5.52
N TYR A 53 3.46 -8.38 6.27
CA TYR A 53 4.80 -8.81 6.71
C TYR A 53 4.77 -10.09 7.55
N GLY A 54 3.79 -10.22 8.45
CA GLY A 54 3.61 -11.42 9.26
C GLY A 54 3.25 -12.68 8.47
N LEU A 55 2.72 -12.52 7.26
CA LEU A 55 2.36 -13.62 6.37
C LEU A 55 3.48 -14.03 5.40
N ARG A 56 4.60 -13.31 5.39
CA ARG A 56 5.74 -13.58 4.50
C ARG A 56 6.28 -15.00 4.67
N GLY A 57 6.47 -15.69 3.54
CA GLY A 57 6.97 -17.07 3.51
C GLY A 57 5.94 -18.13 3.91
N THR A 58 4.68 -17.78 4.09
CA THR A 58 3.57 -18.72 4.32
C THR A 58 2.77 -18.96 3.02
N PRO A 59 1.84 -19.93 2.99
CA PRO A 59 0.91 -20.11 1.86
C PRO A 59 0.00 -18.89 1.59
N TYR A 60 -0.06 -17.93 2.51
CA TYR A 60 -0.86 -16.70 2.40
C TYR A 60 -0.01 -15.47 2.09
N ASP A 61 1.22 -15.66 1.64
CA ASP A 61 2.12 -14.59 1.23
C ASP A 61 1.57 -13.82 0.01
N ILE A 62 2.11 -12.63 -0.21
CA ILE A 62 1.72 -11.77 -1.34
C ILE A 62 2.08 -12.47 -2.65
N PRO A 63 1.10 -12.76 -3.54
CA PRO A 63 1.37 -13.26 -4.87
C PRO A 63 1.92 -12.11 -5.72
N ALA A 64 3.24 -11.93 -5.75
CA ALA A 64 3.86 -10.75 -6.31
C ALA A 64 3.68 -10.60 -7.84
N GLU A 65 3.68 -11.72 -8.57
CA GLU A 65 3.58 -11.72 -10.04
C GLU A 65 2.22 -11.19 -10.51
N GLY A 66 2.23 -10.13 -11.32
CA GLY A 66 0.98 -9.54 -11.85
C GLY A 66 0.12 -8.81 -10.81
N THR A 67 0.68 -8.49 -9.65
CA THR A 67 -0.04 -7.84 -8.57
C THR A 67 0.13 -6.32 -8.63
N ILE A 68 -0.97 -5.60 -8.38
CA ILE A 68 -0.96 -4.21 -7.91
C ILE A 68 -1.01 -4.28 -6.39
N LEU A 69 0.10 -3.96 -5.75
CA LEU A 69 0.20 -4.02 -4.28
C LEU A 69 -0.31 -2.72 -3.66
N PHE A 70 -1.28 -2.83 -2.76
CA PHE A 70 -1.72 -1.73 -1.89
C PHE A 70 -1.19 -1.95 -0.48
N ILE A 71 -0.58 -0.93 0.11
CA ILE A 71 -0.06 -0.97 1.47
C ILE A 71 -0.39 0.31 2.23
N GLU A 72 -0.74 0.13 3.49
CA GLU A 72 -0.97 1.18 4.47
C GLU A 72 -0.55 0.69 5.85
N ASP A 73 -0.37 1.58 6.82
CA ASP A 73 -0.19 1.17 8.22
C ASP A 73 -0.55 2.28 9.20
N VAL A 74 -0.79 1.90 10.46
CA VAL A 74 -1.12 2.81 11.56
C VAL A 74 -0.25 2.48 12.76
N SER A 75 0.33 3.50 13.39
CA SER A 75 1.12 3.40 14.63
C SER A 75 2.43 2.60 14.53
N GLU A 76 2.92 2.32 13.31
CA GLU A 76 4.22 1.67 13.12
C GLU A 76 5.37 2.68 13.17
N ARG A 77 6.46 2.29 13.81
CA ARG A 77 7.66 3.13 13.89
C ARG A 77 8.40 3.16 12.55
N PRO A 78 9.05 4.29 12.16
CA PRO A 78 9.76 4.42 10.89
C PRO A 78 10.75 3.29 10.60
N HIS A 79 11.52 2.86 11.59
CA HIS A 79 12.47 1.75 11.43
C HIS A 79 11.78 0.39 11.22
N ALA A 80 10.56 0.20 11.74
CA ALA A 80 9.77 -1.01 11.49
C ALA A 80 9.24 -1.00 10.05
N ILE A 81 8.74 0.14 9.58
CA ILE A 81 8.32 0.34 8.18
C ILE A 81 9.49 0.06 7.25
N GLU A 82 10.66 0.65 7.50
CA GLU A 82 11.86 0.43 6.69
C GLU A 82 12.25 -1.05 6.62
N ARG A 83 12.25 -1.75 7.75
CA ARG A 83 12.54 -3.20 7.80
C ARG A 83 11.55 -4.01 6.96
N MET A 84 10.25 -3.71 7.04
CA MET A 84 9.22 -4.37 6.26
C MET A 84 9.37 -4.07 4.76
N MET A 85 9.70 -2.85 4.40
CA MET A 85 10.00 -2.45 3.01
C MET A 85 11.18 -3.22 2.44
N TYR A 86 12.28 -3.33 3.18
CA TYR A 86 13.44 -4.12 2.77
C TYR A 86 13.13 -5.62 2.69
N ASN A 87 12.26 -6.13 3.55
CA ASN A 87 11.81 -7.52 3.42
C ASN A 87 11.09 -7.76 2.09
N LEU A 88 10.19 -6.88 1.69
CA LEU A 88 9.51 -6.96 0.39
C LEU A 88 10.51 -6.88 -0.77
N LYS A 89 11.49 -5.98 -0.66
CA LYS A 89 12.54 -5.80 -1.69
C LYS A 89 13.44 -7.03 -1.79
N LEU A 90 14.05 -7.44 -0.70
CA LEU A 90 15.00 -8.56 -0.67
C LEU A 90 14.32 -9.91 -0.93
N GLY A 91 13.05 -10.01 -0.59
CA GLY A 91 12.21 -11.17 -0.90
C GLY A 91 11.71 -11.22 -2.34
N GLY A 92 12.11 -10.28 -3.20
CA GLY A 92 11.77 -10.25 -4.63
C GLY A 92 10.31 -9.89 -4.94
N VAL A 93 9.55 -9.38 -3.95
CA VAL A 93 8.15 -8.97 -4.17
C VAL A 93 8.10 -7.73 -5.03
N LEU A 94 8.86 -6.68 -4.66
CA LEU A 94 8.82 -5.40 -5.36
C LEU A 94 9.24 -5.49 -6.83
N GLU A 95 10.11 -6.43 -7.18
CA GLU A 95 10.58 -6.64 -8.54
C GLU A 95 9.49 -7.18 -9.49
N LYS A 96 8.51 -7.90 -8.95
CA LYS A 96 7.50 -8.64 -9.72
C LYS A 96 6.15 -7.96 -9.81
N LEU A 97 6.00 -6.81 -9.17
CA LEU A 97 4.74 -6.07 -9.17
C LEU A 97 4.40 -5.50 -10.55
N SER A 98 3.11 -5.40 -10.83
CA SER A 98 2.60 -4.60 -11.95
C SER A 98 2.41 -3.13 -11.56
N GLY A 99 2.20 -2.82 -10.28
CA GLY A 99 2.03 -1.48 -9.77
C GLY A 99 2.07 -1.45 -8.25
N LEU A 100 2.24 -0.25 -7.67
CA LEU A 100 2.26 -0.06 -6.23
C LEU A 100 1.39 1.14 -5.85
N ILE A 101 0.52 0.94 -4.86
CA ILE A 101 -0.29 1.98 -4.25
C ILE A 101 0.13 2.09 -2.79
N ILE A 102 0.64 3.25 -2.41
CA ILE A 102 1.06 3.56 -1.06
C ILE A 102 -0.03 4.41 -0.43
N GLY A 103 -0.79 3.80 0.47
CA GLY A 103 -1.82 4.47 1.25
C GLY A 103 -1.23 5.32 2.37
N GLN A 104 -2.06 5.64 3.34
CA GLN A 104 -1.62 6.45 4.48
C GLN A 104 -0.81 5.61 5.46
N PHE A 105 0.24 6.22 5.98
CA PHE A 105 0.95 5.77 7.17
C PHE A 105 0.70 6.83 8.24
N THR A 106 -0.07 6.50 9.26
CA THR A 106 -0.55 7.47 10.26
C THR A 106 -0.11 7.09 11.67
N GLU A 107 -0.23 8.04 12.60
CA GLU A 107 0.08 7.85 14.02
C GLU A 107 1.51 7.34 14.29
N TYR A 108 2.46 7.69 13.44
CA TYR A 108 3.87 7.40 13.70
C TYR A 108 4.59 8.66 14.18
N GLU A 109 5.49 8.49 15.14
CA GLU A 109 6.42 9.55 15.54
C GLU A 109 7.54 9.61 14.50
N GLU A 110 7.76 10.79 13.91
CA GLU A 110 8.92 10.99 13.04
C GLU A 110 10.21 10.75 13.83
N ASP A 111 10.91 9.68 13.50
CA ASP A 111 12.23 9.45 14.03
C ASP A 111 13.24 10.32 13.26
N CYS A 112 13.49 11.51 13.81
CA CYS A 112 14.44 12.47 13.27
C CYS A 112 15.86 11.87 13.07
N SER A 113 16.16 10.73 13.69
CA SER A 113 17.46 10.05 13.55
C SER A 113 17.69 9.48 12.15
N LEU A 114 16.63 9.14 11.43
CA LEU A 114 16.72 8.62 10.06
C LEU A 114 16.78 9.72 8.98
N GLY A 115 16.45 10.96 9.30
CA GLY A 115 16.54 12.12 8.40
C GLY A 115 15.69 12.02 7.14
N LYS A 116 14.78 11.09 7.06
CA LYS A 116 13.92 10.86 5.90
C LYS A 116 12.48 10.62 6.33
N ASP A 117 11.57 11.33 5.71
CA ASP A 117 10.15 11.02 5.73
C ASP A 117 9.89 9.62 5.14
N CYS A 118 8.93 8.90 5.71
CA CYS A 118 8.50 7.58 5.26
C CYS A 118 8.21 7.53 3.75
N MET A 119 7.56 8.55 3.21
CA MET A 119 7.24 8.64 1.78
C MET A 119 8.49 8.82 0.91
N GLN A 120 9.51 9.53 1.40
CA GLN A 120 10.80 9.65 0.70
C GLN A 120 11.56 8.32 0.69
N LEU A 121 11.45 7.56 1.77
CA LEU A 121 12.03 6.22 1.84
C LEU A 121 11.39 5.27 0.84
N TRP A 122 10.05 5.26 0.74
CA TRP A 122 9.34 4.51 -0.28
C TRP A 122 9.81 4.89 -1.69
N ARG A 123 9.82 6.17 -2.01
CA ARG A 123 10.31 6.63 -3.31
C ARG A 123 11.73 6.15 -3.60
N TYR A 124 12.61 6.19 -2.62
CA TYR A 124 13.99 5.71 -2.76
C TYR A 124 14.04 4.22 -3.08
N LEU A 125 13.26 3.40 -2.39
CA LEU A 125 13.26 1.95 -2.55
C LEU A 125 12.66 1.48 -3.88
N VAL A 126 11.68 2.21 -4.41
CA VAL A 126 10.98 1.82 -5.65
C VAL A 126 11.50 2.54 -6.90
N LYS A 127 12.52 3.38 -6.77
CA LYS A 127 13.04 4.19 -7.89
C LYS A 127 13.58 3.37 -9.08
N GLU A 128 14.06 2.16 -8.82
CA GLU A 128 14.68 1.28 -9.79
C GLU A 128 13.69 0.46 -10.62
N TYR A 129 12.44 0.36 -10.17
CA TYR A 129 11.40 -0.41 -10.87
C TYR A 129 10.63 0.48 -11.85
N ASP A 130 10.14 -0.09 -12.96
CA ASP A 130 9.50 0.68 -14.04
C ASP A 130 7.99 0.79 -13.94
N TYR A 131 7.34 0.05 -13.05
CA TYR A 131 5.90 0.11 -12.86
C TYR A 131 5.42 1.44 -12.25
N PRO A 132 4.13 1.80 -12.45
CA PRO A 132 3.53 2.99 -11.82
C PRO A 132 3.48 2.89 -10.30
N VAL A 133 3.69 4.03 -9.64
CA VAL A 133 3.56 4.15 -8.17
C VAL A 133 2.63 5.31 -7.86
N CYS A 134 1.59 5.05 -7.07
CA CYS A 134 0.65 6.03 -6.54
C CYS A 134 0.88 6.21 -5.04
N PHE A 135 0.96 7.49 -4.58
CA PHE A 135 1.05 7.86 -3.18
C PHE A 135 -0.20 8.59 -2.75
#